data_f517993607147db17d8aa1d9b5f5cfac
#
_entry.id   f517993607147db17d8aa1d9b5f5cfac
#
_cell.length_a   1.000
_cell.length_b   1.000
_cell.length_c   1.000
_cell.angle_alpha   90.00
_cell.angle_beta   90.00
_cell.angle_gamma   90.00
#
_symmetry.space_group_name_H-M   'P 1'
#
loop_
_entity.id
_entity.type
_entity.pdbx_description
1 polymer ?
#
loop_
_entity_poly.entity_id
_entity_poly.type
_entity_poly.pdbx_seq_one_letter_code
_entity_poly.pdbx_strand_id
1 'polypeptide(L)'
;MNPLRLILAASMCGSLNAYTVAITNVVFVDETVVPILLPDSTPVPYSEGPIAIGYFNSFNVADLQVVDYDLLLGDFVQFDGPDSEVPIRAFVGVPGFAGVSISDPIPKGSDSNFTDENIFVLTGNESSLEESNSFALYDSGIMFGEDNELGLGGTEVYITDPVDGLVRGSIVGPIDLDLGVIFPSAIQLQKVPEPSSAILLAFSLAIPVFFRRSRTR
;
A
#
# COMPACT_ATOMS: atom_id res chain seq x y z
N MET A 1 30.16 7.49 11.67
CA MET A 1 29.01 6.58 11.69
C MET A 1 27.78 7.43 11.38
N ASN A 2 27.10 7.17 10.28
CA ASN A 2 25.98 8.01 9.85
C ASN A 2 24.78 7.75 10.80
N PRO A 3 24.22 8.77 11.48
CA PRO A 3 23.13 8.58 12.44
C PRO A 3 21.90 7.91 11.80
N LEU A 4 21.73 8.05 10.49
CA LEU A 4 20.66 7.41 9.73
C LEU A 4 20.75 5.86 9.75
N ARG A 5 21.95 5.27 9.77
CA ARG A 5 22.14 3.81 9.87
C ARG A 5 21.73 3.25 11.23
N LEU A 6 21.81 4.07 12.28
CA LEU A 6 21.45 3.65 13.63
C LEU A 6 19.93 3.61 13.84
N ILE A 7 19.18 4.45 13.11
CA ILE A 7 17.72 4.53 13.23
C ILE A 7 17.05 3.33 12.51
N LEU A 8 17.56 2.90 11.37
CA LEU A 8 17.04 1.72 10.67
C LEU A 8 17.26 0.43 11.48
N ALA A 9 18.45 0.30 12.12
CA ALA A 9 18.73 -0.85 12.98
C ALA A 9 17.91 -0.86 14.27
N ALA A 10 17.45 0.30 14.76
CA ALA A 10 16.63 0.38 15.98
C ALA A 10 15.13 0.08 15.72
N SER A 11 14.63 0.28 14.51
CA SER A 11 13.25 -0.07 14.17
C SER A 11 13.04 -1.58 13.96
N MET A 12 14.12 -2.35 13.80
CA MET A 12 14.07 -3.82 13.68
C MET A 12 14.01 -4.57 15.02
N CYS A 13 14.03 -3.88 16.17
CA CYS A 13 13.82 -4.49 17.49
C CYS A 13 12.32 -4.64 17.79
N GLY A 14 11.57 -5.23 16.87
CA GLY A 14 10.23 -5.77 17.12
C GLY A 14 10.31 -7.07 17.93
N SER A 15 9.20 -7.52 18.45
CA SER A 15 9.05 -8.69 19.33
C SER A 15 9.98 -9.86 18.95
N LEU A 16 10.69 -10.39 19.95
CA LEU A 16 11.71 -11.44 19.82
C LEU A 16 11.18 -12.82 19.31
N ASN A 17 9.92 -12.92 18.87
CA ASN A 17 9.28 -14.17 18.44
C ASN A 17 8.21 -13.91 17.36
N ALA A 18 8.54 -13.18 16.30
CA ALA A 18 7.60 -12.93 15.23
C ALA A 18 8.31 -12.74 13.89
N TYR A 19 7.66 -13.18 12.81
CA TYR A 19 8.07 -12.84 11.46
C TYR A 19 7.88 -11.34 11.26
N THR A 20 8.90 -10.69 10.73
CA THR A 20 8.88 -9.23 10.55
C THR A 20 9.00 -8.89 9.06
N VAL A 21 8.07 -8.10 8.56
CA VAL A 21 8.17 -7.50 7.24
C VAL A 21 8.52 -6.02 7.40
N ALA A 22 9.68 -5.64 6.90
CA ALA A 22 10.13 -4.25 6.87
C ALA A 22 10.01 -3.72 5.44
N ILE A 23 9.32 -2.58 5.29
CA ILE A 23 9.15 -1.91 3.99
C ILE A 23 9.85 -0.57 4.05
N THR A 24 10.53 -0.22 2.97
CA THR A 24 11.05 1.14 2.79
C THR A 24 11.08 1.54 1.32
N ASN A 25 10.74 2.79 1.03
CA ASN A 25 10.93 3.41 -0.28
C ASN A 25 12.23 4.22 -0.36
N VAL A 26 13.13 4.00 0.61
CA VAL A 26 14.43 4.67 0.71
C VAL A 26 15.52 3.63 0.86
N VAL A 27 16.42 3.52 -0.10
CA VAL A 27 17.61 2.68 -0.01
C VAL A 27 18.86 3.56 0.14
N PHE A 28 19.46 3.48 1.30
CA PHE A 28 20.60 4.33 1.65
C PHE A 28 21.93 3.90 1.00
N VAL A 29 22.02 2.66 0.52
CA VAL A 29 23.25 2.16 -0.09
C VAL A 29 23.49 2.78 -1.46
N ASP A 30 22.40 2.89 -2.24
CA ASP A 30 22.43 3.37 -3.63
C ASP A 30 21.83 4.77 -3.76
N GLU A 31 21.48 5.41 -2.63
CA GLU A 31 20.81 6.72 -2.60
C GLU A 31 19.49 6.75 -3.42
N THR A 32 18.90 5.56 -3.65
CA THR A 32 17.65 5.45 -4.39
C THR A 32 16.48 5.76 -3.47
N VAL A 33 15.65 6.69 -3.90
CA VAL A 33 14.46 7.12 -3.17
C VAL A 33 13.31 7.26 -4.15
N VAL A 34 12.17 6.65 -3.82
CA VAL A 34 10.95 6.69 -4.63
C VAL A 34 9.82 7.28 -3.79
N PRO A 35 9.59 8.61 -3.84
CA PRO A 35 8.54 9.26 -3.07
C PRO A 35 7.15 8.75 -3.45
N ILE A 36 6.22 8.76 -2.48
CA ILE A 36 4.80 8.51 -2.70
C ILE A 36 4.07 9.84 -2.78
N LEU A 37 3.33 10.03 -3.87
CA LEU A 37 2.66 11.29 -4.21
C LEU A 37 1.14 11.10 -4.29
N LEU A 38 0.41 12.14 -3.92
CA LEU A 38 -1.00 12.27 -4.19
C LEU A 38 -1.27 12.42 -5.71
N PRO A 39 -2.53 12.28 -6.17
CA PRO A 39 -2.88 12.43 -7.59
C PRO A 39 -2.59 13.82 -8.19
N ASP A 40 -2.40 14.83 -7.36
CA ASP A 40 -2.01 16.19 -7.77
C ASP A 40 -0.48 16.41 -7.81
N SER A 41 0.29 15.33 -7.63
CA SER A 41 1.76 15.32 -7.57
C SER A 41 2.36 15.97 -6.33
N THR A 42 1.58 16.25 -5.30
CA THR A 42 2.11 16.63 -3.99
C THR A 42 2.51 15.40 -3.18
N PRO A 43 3.55 15.46 -2.35
CA PRO A 43 3.89 14.33 -1.48
C PRO A 43 2.77 14.00 -0.51
N VAL A 44 2.55 12.71 -0.23
CA VAL A 44 1.63 12.30 0.84
C VAL A 44 2.12 12.93 2.14
N PRO A 45 1.22 13.65 2.88
CA PRO A 45 1.61 14.35 4.08
C PRO A 45 2.14 13.43 5.17
N TYR A 46 2.95 14.00 6.08
CA TYR A 46 3.45 13.29 7.25
C TYR A 46 2.30 12.83 8.15
N SER A 47 2.32 11.58 8.56
CA SER A 47 1.29 10.91 9.38
C SER A 47 -0.07 10.72 8.69
N GLU A 48 -0.19 11.04 7.43
CA GLU A 48 -1.34 10.72 6.59
C GLU A 48 -0.95 9.60 5.61
N GLY A 49 -1.94 8.88 5.13
CA GLY A 49 -1.72 7.75 4.23
C GLY A 49 -1.31 6.47 4.96
N PRO A 50 -2.18 5.48 5.04
CA PRO A 50 -1.88 4.18 5.61
C PRO A 50 -0.96 3.38 4.68
N ILE A 51 -0.10 2.57 5.28
CA ILE A 51 0.59 1.47 4.61
C ILE A 51 0.14 0.19 5.29
N ALA A 52 -0.34 -0.76 4.50
CA ALA A 52 -0.66 -2.11 4.93
C ALA A 52 0.12 -3.13 4.11
N ILE A 53 0.48 -4.21 4.77
CA ILE A 53 1.16 -5.36 4.20
C ILE A 53 0.19 -6.53 4.23
N GLY A 54 0.16 -7.34 3.20
CA GLY A 54 -0.71 -8.51 3.16
C GLY A 54 -0.61 -9.30 1.88
N TYR A 55 -1.59 -10.17 1.66
CA TYR A 55 -1.75 -10.93 0.42
C TYR A 55 -3.22 -10.86 -0.05
N PHE A 56 -3.48 -11.32 -1.27
CA PHE A 56 -4.83 -11.44 -1.81
C PHE A 56 -5.26 -12.90 -1.84
N ASN A 57 -6.42 -13.17 -1.27
CA ASN A 57 -6.92 -14.53 -1.09
C ASN A 57 -7.41 -15.18 -2.39
N SER A 58 -8.00 -14.40 -3.30
CA SER A 58 -8.67 -14.91 -4.49
C SER A 58 -8.17 -14.30 -5.79
N PHE A 59 -7.63 -13.07 -5.77
CA PHE A 59 -7.22 -12.35 -6.97
C PHE A 59 -5.77 -12.63 -7.34
N ASN A 60 -5.54 -12.86 -8.63
CA ASN A 60 -4.20 -12.84 -9.20
C ASN A 60 -3.81 -11.40 -9.61
N VAL A 61 -2.53 -11.17 -9.93
CA VAL A 61 -2.00 -9.84 -10.28
C VAL A 61 -2.76 -9.18 -11.44
N ALA A 62 -3.23 -9.94 -12.42
CA ALA A 62 -3.98 -9.39 -13.55
C ALA A 62 -5.38 -8.92 -13.13
N ASP A 63 -6.04 -9.65 -12.22
CA ASP A 63 -7.32 -9.24 -11.66
C ASP A 63 -7.16 -7.96 -10.82
N LEU A 64 -6.08 -7.88 -10.03
CA LEU A 64 -5.78 -6.72 -9.19
C LEU A 64 -5.60 -5.41 -9.96
N GLN A 65 -5.23 -5.49 -11.25
CA GLN A 65 -5.10 -4.29 -12.10
C GLN A 65 -6.43 -3.63 -12.43
N VAL A 66 -7.55 -4.38 -12.41
CA VAL A 66 -8.84 -3.92 -12.92
C VAL A 66 -10.00 -4.00 -11.91
N VAL A 67 -9.83 -4.71 -10.81
CA VAL A 67 -10.89 -4.89 -9.79
C VAL A 67 -11.22 -3.56 -9.11
N ASP A 68 -12.49 -3.38 -8.72
CA ASP A 68 -12.92 -2.22 -7.94
C ASP A 68 -12.22 -2.18 -6.57
N TYR A 69 -11.98 -0.97 -6.04
CA TYR A 69 -11.23 -0.77 -4.80
C TYR A 69 -11.87 -1.45 -3.59
N ASP A 70 -13.20 -1.39 -3.47
CA ASP A 70 -13.93 -2.04 -2.37
C ASP A 70 -13.78 -3.57 -2.40
N LEU A 71 -13.79 -4.16 -3.62
CA LEU A 71 -13.55 -5.60 -3.78
C LEU A 71 -12.10 -5.96 -3.52
N LEU A 72 -11.17 -5.09 -3.90
CA LEU A 72 -9.75 -5.25 -3.61
C LEU A 72 -9.50 -5.26 -2.11
N LEU A 73 -10.07 -4.31 -1.36
CA LEU A 73 -9.97 -4.28 0.10
C LEU A 73 -10.63 -5.50 0.75
N GLY A 74 -11.77 -5.95 0.22
CA GLY A 74 -12.48 -7.12 0.75
C GLY A 74 -11.75 -8.45 0.57
N ASP A 75 -10.83 -8.54 -0.40
CA ASP A 75 -10.00 -9.74 -0.66
C ASP A 75 -8.61 -9.64 -0.03
N PHE A 76 -8.19 -8.44 0.39
CA PHE A 76 -6.89 -8.18 0.99
C PHE A 76 -6.83 -8.71 2.42
N VAL A 77 -5.97 -9.69 2.67
CA VAL A 77 -5.70 -10.25 4.00
C VAL A 77 -4.49 -9.56 4.59
N GLN A 78 -4.75 -8.70 5.55
CA GLN A 78 -3.73 -7.83 6.15
C GLN A 78 -2.86 -8.61 7.15
N PHE A 79 -1.56 -8.46 7.04
CA PHE A 79 -0.58 -9.04 7.96
C PHE A 79 -0.66 -8.32 9.31
N ASP A 80 -0.72 -9.07 10.42
CA ASP A 80 -0.95 -8.57 11.79
C ASP A 80 -2.37 -7.98 12.02
N GLY A 81 -3.31 -8.31 11.12
CA GLY A 81 -4.73 -7.97 11.26
C GLY A 81 -5.09 -6.54 10.84
N PRO A 82 -6.38 -6.19 10.88
CA PRO A 82 -6.90 -4.95 10.31
C PRO A 82 -6.42 -3.66 11.02
N ASP A 83 -5.95 -3.78 12.27
CA ASP A 83 -5.44 -2.63 13.03
C ASP A 83 -3.94 -2.37 12.78
N SER A 84 -3.31 -3.13 11.90
CA SER A 84 -1.87 -3.03 11.60
C SER A 84 -1.54 -1.99 10.53
N GLU A 85 -2.51 -1.21 10.07
CA GLU A 85 -2.26 -0.07 9.21
C GLU A 85 -1.33 0.94 9.89
N VAL A 86 -0.17 1.15 9.31
CA VAL A 86 0.80 2.09 9.84
C VAL A 86 0.80 3.33 8.95
N PRO A 87 0.60 4.53 9.51
CA PRO A 87 0.66 5.74 8.71
C PRO A 87 2.04 5.87 8.05
N ILE A 88 2.07 6.39 6.82
CA ILE A 88 3.29 6.78 6.13
C ILE A 88 4.04 7.73 7.06
N ARG A 89 4.95 7.19 7.84
CA ARG A 89 5.80 7.97 8.70
C ARG A 89 7.03 8.32 7.89
N ALA A 90 7.07 9.56 7.48
CA ALA A 90 8.26 10.09 6.87
C ALA A 90 9.49 9.77 7.71
N PHE A 91 10.52 9.27 7.08
CA PHE A 91 11.86 9.37 7.63
C PHE A 91 12.14 10.84 7.94
N VAL A 92 12.25 11.17 9.24
CA VAL A 92 12.69 12.51 9.69
C VAL A 92 11.85 13.68 9.14
N GLY A 93 10.54 13.52 9.03
CA GLY A 93 9.67 14.65 8.69
C GLY A 93 9.67 15.06 7.20
N VAL A 94 10.09 14.18 6.30
CA VAL A 94 10.01 14.43 4.85
C VAL A 94 8.76 13.74 4.29
N PRO A 95 7.77 14.48 3.76
CA PRO A 95 6.55 13.91 3.19
C PRO A 95 6.83 12.96 2.02
N GLY A 96 6.00 11.93 1.86
CA GLY A 96 6.11 10.94 0.76
C GLY A 96 7.14 9.84 0.97
N PHE A 97 7.86 9.82 2.12
CA PHE A 97 8.86 8.80 2.41
C PHE A 97 8.33 7.85 3.48
N ALA A 98 8.54 6.56 3.30
CA ALA A 98 8.04 5.54 4.20
C ALA A 98 9.14 4.58 4.66
N GLY A 99 9.06 4.22 5.93
CA GLY A 99 9.81 3.10 6.51
C GLY A 99 8.94 2.49 7.60
N VAL A 100 8.45 1.29 7.38
CA VAL A 100 7.50 0.59 8.22
C VAL A 100 8.02 -0.80 8.53
N SER A 101 7.79 -1.28 9.75
CA SER A 101 8.08 -2.65 10.16
C SER A 101 6.87 -3.19 10.91
N ILE A 102 6.29 -4.27 10.39
CA ILE A 102 5.14 -4.96 10.98
C ILE A 102 5.59 -6.38 11.32
N SER A 103 5.17 -6.89 12.47
CA SER A 103 5.58 -8.19 12.98
C SER A 103 4.38 -8.99 13.47
N ASP A 104 4.22 -10.21 12.95
CA ASP A 104 3.23 -11.18 13.39
C ASP A 104 3.84 -12.60 13.38
N PRO A 105 3.56 -13.44 14.36
CA PRO A 105 4.10 -14.78 14.40
C PRO A 105 3.64 -15.64 13.21
N ILE A 106 4.60 -16.20 12.48
CA ILE A 106 4.38 -17.27 11.47
C ILE A 106 5.20 -18.49 11.92
N PRO A 107 4.71 -19.29 12.89
CA PRO A 107 5.48 -20.38 13.46
C PRO A 107 5.89 -21.39 12.39
N LYS A 108 7.15 -21.87 12.46
CA LYS A 108 7.71 -22.85 11.54
C LYS A 108 6.84 -24.11 11.47
N GLY A 109 6.46 -24.50 10.25
CA GLY A 109 5.60 -25.67 10.00
C GLY A 109 4.15 -25.47 10.45
N SER A 110 3.73 -24.22 10.67
CA SER A 110 2.33 -23.89 10.91
C SER A 110 1.56 -23.83 9.57
N ASP A 111 0.26 -24.14 9.63
CA ASP A 111 -0.66 -23.89 8.52
C ASP A 111 -1.07 -22.39 8.49
N SER A 112 -0.11 -21.49 8.63
CA SER A 112 -0.38 -20.05 8.54
C SER A 112 -0.86 -19.69 7.13
N ASN A 113 -1.92 -18.91 7.05
CA ASN A 113 -2.45 -18.43 5.76
C ASN A 113 -1.46 -17.53 5.00
N PHE A 114 -0.40 -17.07 5.65
CA PHE A 114 0.62 -16.21 5.05
C PHE A 114 1.78 -16.98 4.42
N THR A 115 2.06 -18.20 4.88
CA THR A 115 3.21 -18.97 4.39
C THR A 115 3.12 -19.19 2.87
N ASP A 116 4.18 -18.87 2.15
CA ASP A 116 4.31 -18.94 0.69
C ASP A 116 3.37 -18.02 -0.12
N GLU A 117 2.63 -17.10 0.54
CA GLU A 117 1.87 -16.06 -0.14
C GLU A 117 2.74 -14.87 -0.55
N ASN A 118 2.43 -14.23 -1.68
CA ASN A 118 3.14 -13.03 -2.13
C ASN A 118 2.88 -11.85 -1.20
N ILE A 119 3.91 -11.10 -0.89
CA ILE A 119 3.82 -9.88 -0.11
C ILE A 119 3.40 -8.72 -1.02
N PHE A 120 2.23 -8.18 -0.77
CA PHE A 120 1.75 -6.95 -1.37
C PHE A 120 1.81 -5.79 -0.38
N VAL A 121 2.03 -4.60 -0.90
CA VAL A 121 2.00 -3.34 -0.15
C VAL A 121 0.88 -2.48 -0.70
N LEU A 122 -0.09 -2.19 0.13
CA LEU A 122 -1.21 -1.30 -0.19
C LEU A 122 -1.05 0.01 0.58
N THR A 123 -1.16 1.14 -0.11
CA THR A 123 -1.06 2.47 0.49
C THR A 123 -2.20 3.37 0.03
N GLY A 124 -2.67 4.22 0.92
CA GLY A 124 -3.74 5.17 0.69
C GLY A 124 -3.34 6.62 0.99
N ASN A 125 -4.31 7.53 0.95
CA ASN A 125 -4.09 8.96 1.17
C ASN A 125 -4.85 9.54 2.37
N GLU A 126 -5.68 8.76 3.05
CA GLU A 126 -6.48 9.20 4.20
C GLU A 126 -5.96 8.54 5.50
N SER A 127 -6.74 8.59 6.58
CA SER A 127 -6.34 8.02 7.87
C SER A 127 -6.35 6.49 7.91
N SER A 128 -7.11 5.86 7.01
CA SER A 128 -7.18 4.41 6.82
C SER A 128 -7.34 4.06 5.35
N LEU A 129 -7.11 2.79 5.00
CA LEU A 129 -7.35 2.29 3.64
C LEU A 129 -8.82 2.40 3.26
N GLU A 130 -9.74 2.13 4.19
CA GLU A 130 -11.18 2.19 3.95
C GLU A 130 -11.67 3.61 3.62
N GLU A 131 -11.05 4.62 4.22
CA GLU A 131 -11.39 6.03 3.98
C GLU A 131 -10.68 6.60 2.75
N SER A 132 -9.66 5.90 2.25
CA SER A 132 -8.81 6.40 1.18
C SER A 132 -9.57 6.52 -0.15
N ASN A 133 -9.46 7.70 -0.76
CA ASN A 133 -10.00 7.99 -2.09
C ASN A 133 -8.94 7.94 -3.20
N SER A 134 -7.71 7.66 -2.82
CA SER A 134 -6.59 7.44 -3.72
C SER A 134 -5.64 6.41 -3.12
N PHE A 135 -5.10 5.52 -3.95
CA PHE A 135 -4.28 4.43 -3.49
C PHE A 135 -3.23 4.00 -4.51
N ALA A 136 -2.23 3.25 -4.04
CA ALA A 136 -1.32 2.48 -4.87
C ALA A 136 -1.18 1.07 -4.30
N LEU A 137 -0.97 0.10 -5.19
CA LEU A 137 -0.70 -1.29 -4.87
C LEU A 137 0.62 -1.71 -5.50
N TYR A 138 1.50 -2.26 -4.68
CA TYR A 138 2.81 -2.75 -5.09
C TYR A 138 2.93 -4.24 -4.78
N ASP A 139 3.32 -5.05 -5.77
CA ASP A 139 3.72 -6.44 -5.63
C ASP A 139 5.24 -6.48 -5.38
N SER A 140 5.65 -6.98 -4.25
CA SER A 140 7.08 -7.04 -3.91
C SER A 140 7.86 -8.10 -4.69
N GLY A 141 7.17 -9.07 -5.29
CA GLY A 141 7.77 -10.26 -5.87
C GLY A 141 8.43 -11.18 -4.84
N ILE A 142 8.19 -10.94 -3.54
CA ILE A 142 8.73 -11.70 -2.41
C ILE A 142 7.57 -12.41 -1.72
N MET A 143 7.81 -13.62 -1.21
CA MET A 143 6.82 -14.37 -0.44
C MET A 143 7.06 -14.23 1.06
N PHE A 144 5.97 -14.32 1.82
CA PHE A 144 6.08 -14.52 3.27
C PHE A 144 6.79 -15.84 3.55
N GLY A 145 7.74 -15.80 4.47
CA GLY A 145 8.40 -16.99 4.97
C GLY A 145 7.86 -17.41 6.32
N GLU A 146 8.51 -18.40 6.91
CA GLU A 146 8.25 -18.85 8.28
C GLU A 146 9.29 -18.32 9.25
N ASP A 147 8.95 -18.28 10.53
CA ASP A 147 9.90 -18.09 11.60
C ASP A 147 10.96 -19.21 11.59
N ASN A 148 12.18 -18.88 11.96
CA ASN A 148 13.21 -19.89 12.18
C ASN A 148 12.96 -20.69 13.46
N GLU A 149 13.85 -21.65 13.80
CA GLU A 149 13.75 -22.48 15.00
C GLU A 149 13.80 -21.68 16.33
N LEU A 150 14.22 -20.42 16.27
CA LEU A 150 14.26 -19.51 17.42
C LEU A 150 13.02 -18.62 17.50
N GLY A 151 12.03 -18.81 16.61
CA GLY A 151 10.87 -17.93 16.48
C GLY A 151 11.21 -16.57 15.88
N LEU A 152 12.26 -16.50 15.08
CA LEU A 152 12.70 -15.29 14.40
C LEU A 152 12.63 -15.53 12.89
N GLY A 153 11.98 -14.66 12.20
CA GLY A 153 11.92 -14.64 10.75
C GLY A 153 11.77 -13.20 10.26
N GLY A 154 11.91 -13.00 8.97
CA GLY A 154 11.63 -11.69 8.42
C GLY A 154 12.19 -11.48 7.03
N THR A 155 11.64 -10.47 6.38
CA THR A 155 12.08 -10.01 5.07
C THR A 155 12.05 -8.49 4.99
N GLU A 156 12.86 -7.96 4.08
CA GLU A 156 12.88 -6.54 3.76
C GLU A 156 12.35 -6.35 2.35
N VAL A 157 11.38 -5.47 2.21
CA VAL A 157 10.79 -5.07 0.93
C VAL A 157 11.27 -3.66 0.60
N TYR A 158 12.01 -3.54 -0.48
CA TYR A 158 12.52 -2.26 -0.97
C TYR A 158 11.71 -1.80 -2.18
N ILE A 159 10.97 -0.71 -2.03
CA ILE A 159 10.26 -0.06 -3.15
C ILE A 159 11.24 0.90 -3.84
N THR A 160 12.19 0.36 -4.59
CA THR A 160 13.27 1.14 -5.23
C THR A 160 13.17 1.15 -6.74
N ASP A 161 12.53 0.15 -7.31
CA ASP A 161 12.17 0.10 -8.71
C ASP A 161 10.66 -0.11 -8.85
N PRO A 162 9.87 0.97 -8.91
CA PRO A 162 8.43 0.85 -9.01
C PRO A 162 7.97 0.26 -10.35
N VAL A 163 8.85 0.19 -11.37
CA VAL A 163 8.47 -0.28 -12.72
C VAL A 163 8.06 -1.75 -12.68
N ASP A 164 8.77 -2.56 -11.92
CA ASP A 164 8.57 -4.02 -11.93
C ASP A 164 7.47 -4.48 -10.96
N GLY A 165 7.16 -3.69 -9.93
CA GLY A 165 6.23 -4.11 -8.87
C GLY A 165 4.93 -3.31 -8.78
N LEU A 166 4.80 -2.18 -9.47
CA LEU A 166 3.60 -1.35 -9.35
C LEU A 166 2.42 -1.97 -10.11
N VAL A 167 1.43 -2.46 -9.35
CA VAL A 167 0.18 -3.04 -9.89
C VAL A 167 -0.87 -1.97 -10.14
N ARG A 168 -1.02 -1.00 -9.20
CA ARG A 168 -1.95 0.13 -9.26
C ARG A 168 -1.27 1.42 -8.84
N GLY A 169 -1.65 2.50 -9.44
CA GLY A 169 -0.97 3.78 -9.34
C GLY A 169 -0.28 4.13 -10.66
N SER A 170 0.56 5.13 -10.65
CA SER A 170 1.39 5.49 -11.81
C SER A 170 2.80 5.86 -11.39
N ILE A 171 3.75 5.64 -12.28
CA ILE A 171 5.12 6.09 -12.11
C ILE A 171 5.23 7.44 -12.78
N VAL A 172 5.73 8.42 -12.05
CA VAL A 172 5.96 9.77 -12.53
C VAL A 172 7.40 10.17 -12.22
N GLY A 173 7.94 11.07 -13.02
CA GLY A 173 9.28 11.61 -12.79
C GLY A 173 9.89 12.22 -14.06
N PRO A 174 10.99 12.94 -13.92
CA PRO A 174 11.65 13.34 -12.66
C PRO A 174 10.84 14.37 -11.85
N ILE A 175 10.97 14.33 -10.52
CA ILE A 175 10.22 15.20 -9.59
C ILE A 175 11.19 15.99 -8.71
N ASP A 176 10.93 17.29 -8.60
CA ASP A 176 11.56 18.19 -7.63
C ASP A 176 10.53 18.47 -6.50
N LEU A 177 10.89 18.10 -5.29
CA LEU A 177 10.08 18.33 -4.10
C LEU A 177 10.56 19.52 -3.26
N ASP A 178 11.30 20.47 -3.88
CA ASP A 178 11.92 21.61 -3.20
C ASP A 178 12.92 21.24 -2.08
N LEU A 179 13.42 19.98 -2.12
CA LEU A 179 14.43 19.49 -1.18
C LEU A 179 15.87 19.69 -1.68
N GLY A 180 16.02 20.33 -2.84
CA GLY A 180 17.32 20.50 -3.52
C GLY A 180 17.83 19.21 -4.19
N VAL A 181 16.97 18.19 -4.30
CA VAL A 181 17.26 16.92 -4.97
C VAL A 181 16.13 16.61 -5.94
N ILE A 182 16.51 16.21 -7.15
CA ILE A 182 15.55 15.74 -8.16
C ILE A 182 15.46 14.22 -8.06
N PHE A 183 14.26 13.71 -7.80
CA PHE A 183 13.99 12.28 -7.75
C PHE A 183 13.71 11.76 -9.17
N PRO A 184 14.38 10.68 -9.62
CA PRO A 184 14.22 10.17 -10.98
C PRO A 184 12.83 9.58 -11.21
N SER A 185 12.21 9.03 -10.17
CA SER A 185 10.88 8.44 -10.21
C SER A 185 10.15 8.63 -8.88
N ALA A 186 8.83 8.59 -8.94
CA ALA A 186 7.94 8.57 -7.78
C ALA A 186 6.72 7.70 -8.09
N ILE A 187 6.08 7.16 -7.06
CA ILE A 187 4.79 6.49 -7.16
C ILE A 187 3.70 7.52 -6.90
N GLN A 188 2.83 7.73 -7.89
CA GLN A 188 1.65 8.56 -7.74
C GLN A 188 0.43 7.69 -7.49
N LEU A 189 -0.31 7.99 -6.42
CA LEU A 189 -1.56 7.33 -6.09
C LEU A 189 -2.59 7.57 -7.20
N GLN A 190 -3.36 6.54 -7.55
CA GLN A 190 -4.51 6.68 -8.44
C GLN A 190 -5.77 6.92 -7.64
N LYS A 191 -6.67 7.75 -8.18
CA LYS A 191 -7.98 7.97 -7.57
C LYS A 191 -8.82 6.70 -7.62
N VAL A 192 -9.50 6.41 -6.52
CA VAL A 192 -10.60 5.44 -6.50
C VAL A 192 -11.71 5.99 -7.40
N PRO A 193 -12.16 5.24 -8.42
CA PRO A 193 -13.29 5.68 -9.22
C PRO A 193 -14.51 5.84 -8.31
N GLU A 194 -15.06 7.05 -8.21
CA GLU A 194 -16.32 7.23 -7.50
C GLU A 194 -17.37 6.32 -8.15
N PRO A 195 -18.17 5.57 -7.35
CA PRO A 195 -19.30 4.83 -7.88
C PRO A 195 -20.14 5.85 -8.66
N SER A 196 -20.23 5.67 -9.96
CA SER A 196 -20.66 6.72 -10.89
C SER A 196 -22.02 7.25 -10.47
N SER A 197 -22.03 8.39 -9.77
CA SER A 197 -23.20 9.18 -9.43
C SER A 197 -24.07 9.45 -10.69
N ALA A 198 -23.45 9.41 -11.88
CA ALA A 198 -24.11 9.43 -13.17
C ALA A 198 -25.06 8.24 -13.40
N ILE A 199 -24.72 7.03 -12.94
CA ILE A 199 -25.59 5.86 -13.05
C ILE A 199 -26.77 6.00 -12.08
N LEU A 200 -26.53 6.43 -10.83
CA LEU A 200 -27.59 6.71 -9.87
C LEU A 200 -28.52 7.84 -10.34
N LEU A 201 -27.97 8.89 -10.95
CA LEU A 201 -28.75 9.97 -11.54
C LEU A 201 -29.57 9.48 -12.73
N ALA A 202 -28.99 8.65 -13.60
CA ALA A 202 -29.71 8.06 -14.74
C ALA A 202 -30.88 7.15 -14.28
N PHE A 203 -30.67 6.34 -13.24
CA PHE A 203 -31.74 5.53 -12.65
C PHE A 203 -32.81 6.39 -11.97
N SER A 204 -32.43 7.44 -11.24
CA SER A 204 -33.41 8.35 -10.60
C SER A 204 -34.27 9.14 -11.59
N LEU A 205 -33.73 9.46 -12.75
CA LEU A 205 -34.47 10.13 -13.84
C LEU A 205 -35.32 9.16 -14.70
N ALA A 206 -34.94 7.89 -14.79
CA ALA A 206 -35.66 6.88 -15.55
C ALA A 206 -36.95 6.39 -14.84
N ILE A 207 -36.94 6.31 -13.51
CA ILE A 207 -38.07 5.84 -12.69
C ILE A 207 -39.37 6.65 -12.95
N PRO A 208 -39.38 7.99 -12.91
CA PRO A 208 -40.62 8.75 -13.13
C PRO A 208 -41.17 8.64 -14.55
N VAL A 209 -40.37 8.35 -15.57
CA VAL A 209 -40.81 8.17 -16.94
C VAL A 209 -41.62 6.88 -17.12
N PHE A 210 -41.22 5.80 -16.44
CA PHE A 210 -41.96 4.53 -16.48
C PHE A 210 -43.30 4.60 -15.76
N PHE A 211 -43.41 5.31 -14.65
CA PHE A 211 -44.67 5.45 -13.89
C PHE A 211 -45.68 6.39 -14.56
N ARG A 212 -45.23 7.31 -15.41
CA ARG A 212 -46.14 8.23 -16.12
C ARG A 212 -46.89 7.57 -17.31
N ARG A 213 -46.32 6.49 -17.87
CA ARG A 213 -46.91 5.77 -19.03
C ARG A 213 -47.99 4.76 -18.67
N SER A 214 -48.12 4.39 -17.40
CA SER A 214 -49.12 3.38 -16.95
C SER A 214 -50.47 3.98 -16.52
N ARG A 215 -50.64 5.33 -16.58
CA ARG A 215 -51.89 6.01 -16.18
C ARG A 215 -52.80 6.46 -17.31
N THR A 216 -52.48 6.09 -18.55
CA THR A 216 -53.34 6.37 -19.70
C THR A 216 -53.78 5.07 -20.36
N ARG A 217 -54.65 4.32 -19.66
CA ARG A 217 -55.59 3.34 -20.22
C ARG A 217 -56.79 3.23 -19.33
#